data_f32e01d31bc212b34dedf1a711856cc6
#
_entry.id   f32e01d31bc212b34dedf1a711856cc6
#
_cell.length_a   1.000
_cell.length_b   1.000
_cell.length_c   1.000
_cell.angle_alpha   90.00
_cell.angle_beta   90.00
_cell.angle_gamma   90.00
#
_symmetry.space_group_name_H-M   'P 1'
#
loop_
_entity.id
_entity.type
_entity.pdbx_description
1 polymer ?
#
loop_
_entity_poly.entity_id
_entity_poly.type
_entity_poly.pdbx_seq_one_letter_code
_entity_poly.pdbx_strand_id
1 'polypeptide(L)'
;MNVEAQRIAPAPIRKTLRVRAGRHKAFDTFVAMGGWWLKSHTLQPAGQRDVVIEPRAGGRWYDVGEDGTEMEWGRVLEWEAPDRILLAWQLNADWTYDPDFETEVEVRFTQDGDHTIVDFEHRRLEAFGERAAATAQAMDGGWGELLAGYQRAAEV
;
A
#
# COMPACT_ATOMS: atom_id res chain seq x y z
N MET A 1 31.62 -20.13 -8.87
CA MET A 1 30.68 -19.03 -8.80
C MET A 1 29.71 -19.29 -7.67
N ASN A 2 29.50 -18.32 -6.82
CA ASN A 2 28.60 -18.47 -5.68
C ASN A 2 27.18 -18.12 -6.12
N VAL A 3 26.29 -19.10 -6.15
CA VAL A 3 24.90 -18.92 -6.57
C VAL A 3 24.13 -17.96 -5.62
N GLU A 4 24.53 -17.94 -4.35
CA GLU A 4 23.90 -17.06 -3.37
C GLU A 4 24.13 -15.58 -3.65
N ALA A 5 25.29 -15.23 -4.24
CA ALA A 5 25.57 -13.86 -4.63
C ALA A 5 24.62 -13.32 -5.69
N GLN A 6 23.87 -14.21 -6.36
CA GLN A 6 22.87 -13.84 -7.37
C GLN A 6 21.46 -13.67 -6.77
N ARG A 7 21.28 -14.01 -5.49
CA ARG A 7 20.00 -13.87 -4.78
C ARG A 7 19.94 -12.57 -4.00
N ILE A 8 20.17 -11.48 -4.72
CA ILE A 8 20.07 -10.15 -4.12
C ILE A 8 18.59 -9.84 -3.97
N ALA A 9 18.15 -9.55 -2.75
CA ALA A 9 16.79 -9.10 -2.50
C ALA A 9 16.55 -7.79 -3.26
N PRO A 10 15.37 -7.60 -3.88
CA PRO A 10 15.08 -6.32 -4.53
C PRO A 10 15.07 -5.21 -3.48
N ALA A 11 15.51 -4.03 -3.90
CA ALA A 11 15.43 -2.85 -3.06
C ALA A 11 13.96 -2.57 -2.72
N PRO A 12 13.66 -2.03 -1.53
CA PRO A 12 12.30 -1.57 -1.23
C PRO A 12 11.82 -0.55 -2.25
N ILE A 13 10.52 -0.55 -2.49
CA ILE A 13 9.88 0.50 -3.29
C ILE A 13 9.72 1.70 -2.37
N ARG A 14 10.35 2.81 -2.71
CA ARG A 14 10.27 4.05 -1.93
C ARG A 14 9.75 5.18 -2.78
N LYS A 15 8.77 5.90 -2.25
CA LYS A 15 8.18 7.08 -2.88
C LYS A 15 8.07 8.18 -1.82
N THR A 16 8.42 9.40 -2.19
CA THR A 16 8.23 10.57 -1.33
C THR A 16 7.37 11.58 -2.06
N LEU A 17 6.30 12.02 -1.40
CA LEU A 17 5.40 13.03 -1.92
C LEU A 17 5.43 14.26 -1.01
N ARG A 18 5.35 15.43 -1.62
CA ARG A 18 5.10 16.67 -0.87
C ARG A 18 3.68 17.11 -1.19
N VAL A 19 2.79 16.90 -0.24
CA VAL A 19 1.34 17.07 -0.42
C VAL A 19 0.91 18.41 0.17
N ARG A 20 0.18 19.21 -0.60
CA ARG A 20 -0.35 20.50 -0.14
C ARG A 20 -1.60 20.28 0.70
N ALA A 21 -1.41 19.78 1.90
CA ALA A 21 -2.45 19.53 2.90
C ALA A 21 -1.78 19.40 4.27
N GLY A 22 -2.51 19.67 5.32
CA GLY A 22 -2.05 19.43 6.69
C GLY A 22 -1.95 17.92 6.98
N ARG A 23 -1.17 17.57 7.99
CA ARG A 23 -0.85 16.19 8.33
C ARG A 23 -2.09 15.35 8.61
N HIS A 24 -3.05 15.87 9.36
CA HIS A 24 -4.28 15.14 9.67
C HIS A 24 -5.06 14.81 8.39
N LYS A 25 -5.23 15.78 7.51
CA LYS A 25 -5.92 15.57 6.24
C LYS A 25 -5.17 14.60 5.34
N ALA A 26 -3.85 14.74 5.28
CA ALA A 26 -3.00 13.84 4.46
C ALA A 26 -3.13 12.39 4.94
N PHE A 27 -3.11 12.19 6.26
CA PHE A 27 -3.28 10.87 6.86
C PHE A 27 -4.70 10.33 6.63
N ASP A 28 -5.73 11.12 6.95
CA ASP A 28 -7.12 10.67 6.83
C ASP A 28 -7.49 10.33 5.39
N THR A 29 -7.00 11.13 4.43
CA THR A 29 -7.21 10.85 3.01
C THR A 29 -6.53 9.56 2.59
N PHE A 30 -5.30 9.33 3.07
CA PHE A 30 -4.54 8.12 2.71
C PHE A 30 -5.29 6.86 3.16
N VAL A 31 -5.71 6.81 4.40
CA VAL A 31 -6.36 5.62 4.96
C VAL A 31 -7.78 5.41 4.44
N ALA A 32 -8.41 6.44 3.90
CA ALA A 32 -9.68 6.33 3.19
C ALA A 32 -9.44 5.93 1.73
N MET A 33 -8.80 4.78 1.53
CA MET A 33 -8.30 4.35 0.21
C MET A 33 -9.39 4.25 -0.85
N GLY A 34 -10.62 3.95 -0.48
CA GLY A 34 -11.71 3.88 -1.43
C GLY A 34 -11.97 5.19 -2.17
N GLY A 35 -11.52 6.31 -1.60
CA GLY A 35 -11.67 7.63 -2.21
C GLY A 35 -10.67 7.94 -3.33
N TRP A 36 -9.56 7.18 -3.44
CA TRP A 36 -8.52 7.47 -4.42
C TRP A 36 -7.94 6.23 -5.11
N TRP A 37 -8.24 5.03 -4.63
CA TRP A 37 -7.74 3.80 -5.24
C TRP A 37 -8.27 3.67 -6.67
N LEU A 38 -7.41 3.23 -7.61
CA LEU A 38 -7.83 3.07 -9.00
C LEU A 38 -8.70 1.84 -9.17
N LYS A 39 -9.85 2.00 -9.77
CA LYS A 39 -10.82 0.91 -10.00
C LYS A 39 -10.25 -0.22 -10.85
N SER A 40 -9.25 0.07 -11.68
CA SER A 40 -8.54 -0.94 -12.47
C SER A 40 -7.62 -1.83 -11.64
N HIS A 41 -7.29 -1.43 -10.41
CA HIS A 41 -6.37 -2.15 -9.52
C HIS A 41 -7.18 -2.97 -8.49
N THR A 42 -7.93 -3.94 -8.98
CA THR A 42 -8.77 -4.80 -8.15
C THR A 42 -8.74 -6.24 -8.62
N LEU A 43 -8.98 -7.15 -7.69
CA LEU A 43 -9.18 -8.57 -7.97
C LEU A 43 -10.66 -8.96 -7.95
N GLN A 44 -11.55 -7.99 -7.73
CA GLN A 44 -12.99 -8.23 -7.67
C GLN A 44 -13.58 -8.48 -9.06
N PRO A 45 -14.16 -9.67 -9.32
CA PRO A 45 -14.77 -9.95 -10.64
C PRO A 45 -15.91 -9.01 -10.99
N ALA A 46 -16.67 -8.54 -9.98
CA ALA A 46 -17.80 -7.63 -10.19
C ALA A 46 -17.40 -6.15 -10.25
N GLY A 47 -16.09 -5.85 -10.12
CA GLY A 47 -15.60 -4.48 -9.98
C GLY A 47 -15.51 -4.06 -8.52
N GLN A 48 -14.68 -3.05 -8.25
CA GLN A 48 -14.42 -2.56 -6.90
C GLN A 48 -15.38 -1.42 -6.53
N ARG A 49 -16.03 -1.54 -5.37
CA ARG A 49 -16.85 -0.48 -4.80
C ARG A 49 -16.08 0.34 -3.78
N ASP A 50 -15.24 -0.29 -2.95
CA ASP A 50 -14.53 0.38 -1.85
C ASP A 50 -13.26 -0.37 -1.48
N VAL A 51 -12.35 0.33 -0.81
CA VAL A 51 -11.16 -0.25 -0.16
C VAL A 51 -11.16 0.20 1.28
N VAL A 52 -11.08 -0.73 2.21
CA VAL A 52 -11.24 -0.47 3.64
C VAL A 52 -9.97 -0.84 4.40
N ILE A 53 -9.50 0.07 5.25
CA ILE A 53 -8.52 -0.19 6.29
C ILE A 53 -9.24 0.05 7.62
N GLU A 54 -9.34 -0.98 8.45
CA GLU A 54 -9.89 -0.82 9.79
C GLU A 54 -8.89 -0.04 10.65
N PRO A 55 -9.31 1.03 11.34
CA PRO A 55 -8.40 2.02 11.93
C PRO A 55 -7.86 1.59 13.31
N ARG A 56 -7.15 0.47 13.36
CA ARG A 56 -6.54 -0.05 14.59
C ARG A 56 -5.50 -1.11 14.29
N ALA A 57 -4.55 -1.31 15.19
CA ALA A 57 -3.63 -2.45 15.12
C ALA A 57 -4.44 -3.75 15.14
N GLY A 58 -4.09 -4.69 14.29
CA GLY A 58 -4.84 -5.94 14.10
C GLY A 58 -6.05 -5.82 13.19
N GLY A 59 -6.40 -4.62 12.73
CA GLY A 59 -7.50 -4.39 11.81
C GLY A 59 -7.27 -5.03 10.44
N ARG A 60 -8.37 -5.22 9.70
CA ARG A 60 -8.34 -5.79 8.36
C ARG A 60 -8.03 -4.73 7.31
N TRP A 61 -7.44 -5.17 6.21
CA TRP A 61 -7.27 -4.39 4.99
C TRP A 61 -7.84 -5.22 3.84
N TYR A 62 -8.88 -4.71 3.18
CA TYR A 62 -9.63 -5.48 2.19
C TYR A 62 -10.34 -4.56 1.21
N ASP A 63 -10.77 -5.10 0.08
CA ASP A 63 -11.67 -4.37 -0.79
C ASP A 63 -13.06 -5.00 -0.82
N VAL A 64 -14.03 -4.21 -1.29
CA VAL A 64 -15.43 -4.60 -1.40
C VAL A 64 -15.83 -4.48 -2.86
N GLY A 65 -16.36 -5.55 -3.42
CA GLY A 65 -16.87 -5.57 -4.79
C GLY A 65 -18.24 -4.88 -4.91
N GLU A 66 -18.63 -4.59 -6.15
CA GLU A 66 -19.94 -4.02 -6.42
C GLU A 66 -21.09 -4.95 -5.97
N ASP A 67 -20.83 -6.24 -5.89
CA ASP A 67 -21.78 -7.23 -5.38
C ASP A 67 -21.71 -7.44 -3.85
N GLY A 68 -20.88 -6.65 -3.16
CA GLY A 68 -20.68 -6.74 -1.72
C GLY A 68 -19.65 -7.78 -1.27
N THR A 69 -19.03 -8.52 -2.18
CA THR A 69 -18.01 -9.51 -1.85
C THR A 69 -16.77 -8.81 -1.26
N GLU A 70 -16.27 -9.32 -0.14
CA GLU A 70 -15.04 -8.82 0.49
C GLU A 70 -13.87 -9.73 0.12
N MET A 71 -12.74 -9.11 -0.28
CA MET A 71 -11.51 -9.84 -0.57
C MET A 71 -10.38 -9.26 0.26
N GLU A 72 -9.78 -10.10 1.10
CA GLU A 72 -8.69 -9.68 1.99
C GLU A 72 -7.43 -9.33 1.20
N TRP A 73 -6.74 -8.25 1.63
CA TRP A 73 -5.43 -7.86 1.11
C TRP A 73 -4.34 -8.00 2.16
N GLY A 74 -4.68 -7.80 3.44
CA GLY A 74 -3.75 -7.83 4.53
C GLY A 74 -4.36 -7.36 5.83
N ARG A 75 -3.52 -6.76 6.66
CA ARG A 75 -3.95 -6.27 7.99
C ARG A 75 -3.11 -5.09 8.43
N VAL A 76 -3.58 -4.40 9.44
CA VAL A 76 -2.84 -3.31 10.09
C VAL A 76 -1.90 -3.90 11.14
N LEU A 77 -0.60 -3.66 11.01
CA LEU A 77 0.38 -4.06 12.01
C LEU A 77 0.53 -2.98 13.09
N GLU A 78 0.62 -1.72 12.69
CA GLU A 78 0.74 -0.58 13.60
C GLU A 78 -0.10 0.58 13.10
N TRP A 79 -0.76 1.25 14.03
CA TRP A 79 -1.60 2.40 13.75
C TRP A 79 -1.21 3.56 14.65
N GLU A 80 -0.54 4.56 14.11
CA GLU A 80 -0.03 5.72 14.85
C GLU A 80 -0.53 7.01 14.19
N ALA A 81 -1.83 7.20 14.21
CA ALA A 81 -2.45 8.36 13.59
C ALA A 81 -2.09 9.66 14.31
N PRO A 82 -1.81 10.76 13.63
CA PRO A 82 -1.73 10.93 12.18
C PRO A 82 -0.31 10.81 11.63
N ASP A 83 0.59 10.15 12.34
CA ASP A 83 2.02 10.16 12.04
C ASP A 83 2.47 9.02 11.14
N ARG A 84 1.91 7.83 11.34
CA ARG A 84 2.44 6.63 10.70
C ARG A 84 1.44 5.49 10.68
N ILE A 85 1.48 4.67 9.63
CA ILE A 85 0.85 3.35 9.58
C ILE A 85 1.85 2.33 9.08
N LEU A 86 1.71 1.10 9.57
CA LEU A 86 2.43 -0.06 9.06
C LEU A 86 1.42 -1.13 8.73
N LEU A 87 1.40 -1.56 7.47
CA LEU A 87 0.45 -2.54 6.95
C LEU A 87 1.19 -3.81 6.54
N ALA A 88 0.57 -4.96 6.75
CA ALA A 88 1.00 -6.20 6.14
C ALA A 88 0.28 -6.33 4.80
N TRP A 89 1.04 -6.46 3.73
CA TRP A 89 0.55 -6.79 2.40
C TRP A 89 0.63 -8.29 2.23
N GLN A 90 -0.50 -8.95 2.09
CA GLN A 90 -0.58 -10.43 2.11
C GLN A 90 -1.10 -11.00 0.79
N LEU A 91 -1.00 -10.25 -0.30
CA LEU A 91 -1.20 -10.76 -1.66
C LEU A 91 0.14 -11.25 -2.19
N ASN A 92 0.20 -12.52 -2.56
CA ASN A 92 1.43 -13.12 -3.08
C ASN A 92 1.67 -12.75 -4.55
N ALA A 93 2.70 -13.33 -5.17
CA ALA A 93 3.06 -13.03 -6.56
C ALA A 93 2.00 -13.47 -7.58
N ASP A 94 1.08 -14.32 -7.18
CA ASP A 94 -0.07 -14.74 -7.99
C ASP A 94 -1.31 -13.88 -7.73
N TRP A 95 -1.15 -12.78 -6.98
CA TRP A 95 -2.25 -11.89 -6.58
C TRP A 95 -3.35 -12.62 -5.80
N THR A 96 -2.95 -13.60 -5.01
CA THR A 96 -3.84 -14.38 -4.16
C THR A 96 -3.54 -14.06 -2.70
N TYR A 97 -4.58 -13.84 -1.92
CA TYR A 97 -4.43 -13.65 -0.47
C TYR A 97 -3.94 -14.93 0.18
N ASP A 98 -2.88 -14.80 0.97
CA ASP A 98 -2.29 -15.90 1.72
C ASP A 98 -1.95 -15.38 3.11
N PRO A 99 -2.61 -15.88 4.17
CA PRO A 99 -2.38 -15.42 5.53
C PRO A 99 -0.97 -15.71 6.05
N ASP A 100 -0.26 -16.66 5.42
CA ASP A 100 1.12 -17.01 5.77
C ASP A 100 2.15 -16.21 4.98
N PHE A 101 1.72 -15.42 4.00
CA PHE A 101 2.57 -14.54 3.21
C PHE A 101 2.49 -13.12 3.75
N GLU A 102 3.64 -12.43 3.83
CA GLU A 102 3.64 -11.05 4.31
C GLU A 102 4.80 -10.26 3.73
N THR A 103 4.48 -9.11 3.16
CA THR A 103 5.41 -8.01 2.94
C THR A 103 4.89 -6.82 3.72
N GLU A 104 5.65 -5.72 3.80
CA GLU A 104 5.27 -4.59 4.66
C GLU A 104 5.17 -3.31 3.86
N VAL A 105 4.11 -2.54 4.14
CA VAL A 105 3.91 -1.18 3.60
C VAL A 105 3.91 -0.21 4.77
N GLU A 106 4.90 0.69 4.79
CA GLU A 106 5.00 1.73 5.81
C GLU A 106 4.77 3.09 5.18
N VAL A 107 3.96 3.93 5.83
CA VAL A 107 3.72 5.30 5.38
C VAL A 107 3.88 6.25 6.56
N ARG A 108 4.77 7.25 6.42
CA ARG A 108 5.03 8.29 7.43
C ARG A 108 4.55 9.63 6.91
N PHE A 109 3.98 10.43 7.81
CA PHE A 109 3.41 11.73 7.50
C PHE A 109 4.09 12.78 8.37
N THR A 110 4.88 13.68 7.77
CA THR A 110 5.63 14.70 8.50
C THR A 110 5.17 16.09 8.04
N GLN A 111 4.71 16.90 9.00
CA GLN A 111 4.27 18.27 8.71
C GLN A 111 5.47 19.10 8.23
N ASP A 112 5.28 19.87 7.16
CA ASP A 112 6.30 20.74 6.56
C ASP A 112 5.64 22.05 6.12
N GLY A 113 5.50 22.98 7.07
CA GLY A 113 4.75 24.22 6.83
C GLY A 113 3.28 23.92 6.54
N ASP A 114 2.79 24.37 5.39
CA ASP A 114 1.44 24.10 4.93
C ASP A 114 1.33 22.85 4.06
N HIS A 115 2.40 22.06 4.00
CA HIS A 115 2.49 20.79 3.30
C HIS A 115 2.75 19.65 4.27
N THR A 116 2.62 18.43 3.78
CA THR A 116 3.00 17.21 4.48
C THR A 116 3.92 16.41 3.56
N ILE A 117 5.05 15.97 4.12
CA ILE A 117 5.91 15.01 3.45
C ILE A 117 5.36 13.62 3.74
N VAL A 118 5.04 12.88 2.70
CA VAL A 118 4.53 11.51 2.80
C VAL A 118 5.60 10.57 2.28
N ASP A 119 6.18 9.80 3.20
CA ASP A 119 7.21 8.82 2.88
C ASP A 119 6.58 7.43 2.85
N PHE A 120 6.57 6.83 1.68
CA PHE A 120 6.00 5.52 1.41
C PHE A 120 7.11 4.51 1.16
N GLU A 121 7.00 3.34 1.79
CA GLU A 121 7.92 2.23 1.55
C GLU A 121 7.17 0.89 1.53
N HIS A 122 7.35 0.13 0.45
CA HIS A 122 6.92 -1.27 0.39
C HIS A 122 8.19 -2.11 0.42
N ARG A 123 8.37 -2.91 1.46
CA ARG A 123 9.62 -3.61 1.74
C ARG A 123 9.41 -5.09 2.02
N ARG A 124 10.49 -5.82 2.23
CA ARG A 124 10.53 -7.27 2.42
C ARG A 124 10.06 -8.01 1.17
N LEU A 125 10.44 -7.48 0.02
CA LEU A 125 10.01 -7.98 -1.29
C LEU A 125 10.66 -9.32 -1.63
N GLU A 126 11.71 -9.72 -0.91
CA GLU A 126 12.32 -11.05 -1.02
C GLU A 126 11.32 -12.18 -0.74
N ALA A 127 10.25 -11.88 -0.02
CA ALA A 127 9.17 -12.84 0.24
C ALA A 127 8.52 -13.36 -1.05
N PHE A 128 8.57 -12.58 -2.14
CA PHE A 128 8.04 -13.00 -3.44
C PHE A 128 8.90 -14.09 -4.13
N GLY A 129 10.05 -14.43 -3.54
CA GLY A 129 10.90 -15.51 -4.02
C GLY A 129 11.52 -15.22 -5.37
N GLU A 130 11.51 -16.21 -6.27
CA GLU A 130 12.12 -16.08 -7.60
C GLU A 130 11.47 -14.99 -8.46
N ARG A 131 10.24 -14.63 -8.19
CA ARG A 131 9.49 -13.61 -8.92
C ARG A 131 9.63 -12.21 -8.30
N ALA A 132 10.49 -12.07 -7.27
CA ALA A 132 10.60 -10.82 -6.52
C ALA A 132 10.98 -9.62 -7.39
N ALA A 133 11.96 -9.76 -8.27
CA ALA A 133 12.41 -8.66 -9.12
C ALA A 133 11.32 -8.20 -10.09
N ALA A 134 10.66 -9.14 -10.78
CA ALA A 134 9.59 -8.81 -11.72
C ALA A 134 8.36 -8.24 -11.01
N THR A 135 8.02 -8.81 -9.84
CA THR A 135 6.89 -8.34 -9.05
C THR A 135 7.14 -6.94 -8.52
N ALA A 136 8.35 -6.68 -7.99
CA ALA A 136 8.73 -5.35 -7.51
C ALA A 136 8.64 -4.29 -8.61
N GLN A 137 9.10 -4.62 -9.82
CA GLN A 137 9.05 -3.69 -10.94
C GLN A 137 7.60 -3.33 -11.31
N ALA A 138 6.71 -4.33 -11.36
CA ALA A 138 5.31 -4.12 -11.66
C ALA A 138 4.62 -3.27 -10.57
N MET A 139 4.93 -3.57 -9.30
CA MET A 139 4.36 -2.83 -8.17
C MET A 139 4.87 -1.40 -8.07
N ASP A 140 6.12 -1.16 -8.46
CA ASP A 140 6.69 0.20 -8.47
C ASP A 140 5.88 1.11 -9.38
N GLY A 141 5.58 0.65 -10.60
CA GLY A 141 4.72 1.40 -11.53
C GLY A 141 3.30 1.57 -11.00
N GLY A 142 2.71 0.53 -10.43
CA GLY A 142 1.38 0.56 -9.85
C GLY A 142 1.27 1.54 -8.69
N TRP A 143 2.23 1.51 -7.77
CA TRP A 143 2.25 2.46 -6.64
C TRP A 143 2.41 3.90 -7.13
N GLY A 144 3.23 4.14 -8.15
CA GLY A 144 3.37 5.48 -8.72
C GLY A 144 2.04 6.06 -9.19
N GLU A 145 1.24 5.28 -9.91
CA GLU A 145 -0.09 5.70 -10.37
C GLU A 145 -1.06 5.91 -9.20
N LEU A 146 -1.09 4.98 -8.26
CA LEU A 146 -1.97 5.04 -7.10
C LEU A 146 -1.67 6.26 -6.24
N LEU A 147 -0.39 6.52 -5.95
CA LEU A 147 0.01 7.65 -5.11
C LEU A 147 -0.22 8.99 -5.80
N ALA A 148 -0.16 9.06 -7.12
CA ALA A 148 -0.56 10.27 -7.85
C ALA A 148 -2.06 10.56 -7.64
N GLY A 149 -2.89 9.53 -7.64
CA GLY A 149 -4.32 9.63 -7.32
C GLY A 149 -4.57 10.09 -5.89
N TYR A 150 -3.82 9.53 -4.95
CA TYR A 150 -3.87 9.96 -3.56
C TYR A 150 -3.52 11.44 -3.41
N GLN A 151 -2.44 11.89 -4.03
CA GLN A 151 -2.02 13.29 -3.93
C GLN A 151 -3.10 14.24 -4.43
N ARG A 152 -3.71 13.92 -5.57
CA ARG A 152 -4.84 14.73 -6.09
C ARG A 152 -5.99 14.78 -5.08
N ALA A 153 -6.34 13.67 -4.47
CA ALA A 153 -7.42 13.60 -3.48
C ALA A 153 -7.09 14.41 -2.23
N ALA A 154 -5.86 14.36 -1.76
CA ALA A 154 -5.44 15.05 -0.53
C ALA A 154 -5.34 16.56 -0.73
N GLU A 155 -5.10 17.04 -1.94
CA GLU A 155 -4.91 18.46 -2.24
C GLU A 155 -6.18 19.22 -2.63
N VAL A 156 -7.31 18.54 -2.56
CA VAL A 156 -8.62 19.16 -2.86
C VAL A 156 -9.03 20.14 -1.79
#